data_8d2c0134bc37c85919ea0186df5b1438
#
_entry.id   8d2c0134bc37c85919ea0186df5b1438
#
_cell.length_a   1.000
_cell.length_b   1.000
_cell.length_c   1.000
_cell.angle_alpha   90.00
_cell.angle_beta   90.00
_cell.angle_gamma   90.00
#
_symmetry.space_group_name_H-M   'P 1'
#
loop_
_entity.id
_entity.type
_entity.pdbx_description
1 polymer ?
#
loop_
_entity_poly.entity_id
_entity_poly.type
_entity_poly.pdbx_seq_one_letter_code
_entity_poly.pdbx_strand_id
1 'polypeptide(L)'
;MCRRVPPRFDFALSFAGYDGSLRRLVHLLKYEHLRPAAQVLGSKLACAIEESRLESDQSVLVVPVPLHRAKLRQRGFNQSELIARSALKHLSPYRFELHVGNLRRVRATDSQTGLTRHQRRENVRGAFTVTAPERMKRRSVLIVDDVYTTGTTLNECARVIRAAGATQIVVVTDARVYLPAAKLVLGAALNQEGSASVLAGAAAG
;
A
#
# COMPACT_ATOMS: atom_id res chain seq x y z
N MET A 1 28.71 5.39 -5.25
CA MET A 1 27.47 5.99 -4.75
C MET A 1 26.29 5.41 -5.53
N CYS A 2 25.43 4.58 -4.93
CA CYS A 2 24.20 4.14 -5.59
C CYS A 2 23.21 5.31 -5.59
N ARG A 3 22.97 5.93 -6.72
CA ARG A 3 21.89 6.91 -6.92
C ARG A 3 20.57 6.19 -6.58
N ARG A 4 19.94 6.57 -5.48
CA ARG A 4 18.59 6.08 -5.14
C ARG A 4 17.62 6.69 -6.16
N VAL A 5 17.08 5.85 -7.05
CA VAL A 5 16.00 6.28 -7.93
C VAL A 5 14.80 6.63 -7.05
N PRO A 6 14.24 7.85 -7.15
CA PRO A 6 13.09 8.25 -6.35
C PRO A 6 11.89 7.32 -6.64
N PRO A 7 11.00 7.13 -5.66
CA PRO A 7 9.78 6.35 -5.87
C PRO A 7 8.88 7.04 -6.92
N ARG A 8 7.98 6.26 -7.54
CA ARG A 8 7.01 6.74 -8.53
C ARG A 8 5.69 7.18 -7.91
N PHE A 9 5.57 7.11 -6.59
CA PHE A 9 4.49 7.70 -5.79
C PHE A 9 4.99 8.93 -5.05
N ASP A 10 4.10 9.84 -4.73
CA ASP A 10 4.45 11.14 -4.13
C ASP A 10 4.80 10.97 -2.66
N PHE A 11 4.02 10.17 -1.90
CA PHE A 11 4.35 9.81 -0.53
C PHE A 11 3.73 8.47 -0.11
N ALA A 12 4.18 7.93 1.00
CA ALA A 12 3.70 6.68 1.55
C ALA A 12 3.42 6.83 3.04
N LEU A 13 2.24 6.39 3.45
CA LEU A 13 1.76 6.36 4.82
C LEU A 13 1.67 4.93 5.31
N SER A 14 1.86 4.72 6.60
CA SER A 14 1.64 3.44 7.25
C SER A 14 1.10 3.69 8.64
N PHE A 15 0.08 2.94 9.03
CA PHE A 15 -0.51 3.10 10.36
C PHE A 15 0.50 2.86 11.48
N ALA A 16 1.31 1.78 11.38
CA ALA A 16 2.32 1.47 12.39
C ALA A 16 3.50 0.64 11.86
N GLY A 17 4.43 0.28 12.75
CA GLY A 17 5.49 -0.69 12.49
C GLY A 17 4.96 -2.10 12.29
N TYR A 18 5.66 -2.90 11.47
CA TYR A 18 5.33 -4.31 11.24
C TYR A 18 5.88 -5.18 12.37
N ASP A 19 5.25 -5.11 13.55
CA ASP A 19 5.62 -5.87 14.75
C ASP A 19 4.39 -6.22 15.59
N GLY A 20 4.60 -6.95 16.68
CA GLY A 20 3.57 -7.27 17.67
C GLY A 20 2.24 -7.77 17.10
N SER A 21 1.15 -7.15 17.56
CA SER A 21 -0.23 -7.51 17.21
C SER A 21 -0.54 -7.27 15.73
N LEU A 22 0.01 -6.22 15.13
CA LEU A 22 -0.24 -5.88 13.73
C LEU A 22 0.34 -6.94 12.78
N ARG A 23 1.56 -7.40 13.06
CA ARG A 23 2.16 -8.52 12.34
C ARG A 23 1.30 -9.78 12.45
N ARG A 24 0.77 -10.05 13.66
CA ARG A 24 -0.12 -11.21 13.88
C ARG A 24 -1.42 -11.10 13.09
N LEU A 25 -2.07 -9.93 13.08
CA LEU A 25 -3.31 -9.69 12.32
C LEU A 25 -3.09 -9.91 10.81
N VAL A 26 -2.01 -9.37 10.25
CA VAL A 26 -1.66 -9.57 8.84
C VAL A 26 -1.40 -11.05 8.55
N HIS A 27 -0.75 -11.78 9.47
CA HIS A 27 -0.51 -13.21 9.34
C HIS A 27 -1.81 -14.02 9.35
N LEU A 28 -2.69 -13.75 10.32
CA LEU A 28 -4.01 -14.38 10.43
C LEU A 28 -4.83 -14.19 9.15
N LEU A 29 -4.84 -12.97 8.60
CA LEU A 29 -5.53 -12.68 7.36
C LEU A 29 -4.91 -13.44 6.17
N LYS A 30 -3.59 -13.45 6.05
CA LYS A 30 -2.89 -14.01 4.87
C LYS A 30 -2.86 -15.54 4.82
N TYR A 31 -2.69 -16.17 5.96
CA TYR A 31 -2.33 -17.59 6.03
C TYR A 31 -3.36 -18.44 6.76
N GLU A 32 -4.10 -17.86 7.70
CA GLU A 32 -5.16 -18.56 8.44
C GLU A 32 -6.56 -18.20 7.91
N HIS A 33 -6.61 -17.39 6.84
CA HIS A 33 -7.86 -17.00 6.16
C HIS A 33 -8.89 -16.31 7.08
N LEU A 34 -8.44 -15.74 8.21
CA LEU A 34 -9.29 -15.05 9.18
C LEU A 34 -9.74 -13.69 8.63
N ARG A 35 -10.78 -13.70 7.78
CA ARG A 35 -11.31 -12.49 7.11
C ARG A 35 -11.71 -11.38 8.10
N PRO A 36 -12.25 -11.64 9.31
CA PRO A 36 -12.54 -10.59 10.29
C PRO A 36 -11.33 -9.71 10.65
N ALA A 37 -10.09 -10.24 10.55
CA ALA A 37 -8.88 -9.42 10.75
C ALA A 37 -8.80 -8.22 9.79
N ALA A 38 -9.40 -8.32 8.59
CA ALA A 38 -9.47 -7.21 7.65
C ALA A 38 -10.33 -6.04 8.15
N GLN A 39 -11.28 -6.27 9.08
CA GLN A 39 -12.08 -5.20 9.66
C GLN A 39 -11.23 -4.35 10.59
N VAL A 40 -10.43 -4.99 11.44
CA VAL A 40 -9.52 -4.31 12.36
C VAL A 40 -8.43 -3.56 11.57
N LEU A 41 -7.83 -4.20 10.57
CA LEU A 41 -6.85 -3.57 9.69
C LEU A 41 -7.47 -2.38 8.95
N GLY A 42 -8.66 -2.54 8.39
CA GLY A 42 -9.34 -1.47 7.65
C GLY A 42 -9.67 -0.25 8.51
N SER A 43 -10.09 -0.41 9.76
CA SER A 43 -10.32 0.73 10.65
C SER A 43 -9.03 1.50 10.94
N LYS A 44 -7.91 0.80 11.13
CA LYS A 44 -6.58 1.41 11.32
C LYS A 44 -6.09 2.12 10.06
N LEU A 45 -6.31 1.50 8.89
CA LEU A 45 -5.97 2.11 7.61
C LEU A 45 -6.79 3.40 7.38
N ALA A 46 -8.07 3.42 7.76
CA ALA A 46 -8.91 4.61 7.67
C ALA A 46 -8.35 5.78 8.48
N CYS A 47 -7.89 5.55 9.71
CA CYS A 47 -7.21 6.57 10.52
C CYS A 47 -5.99 7.15 9.77
N ALA A 48 -5.12 6.30 9.23
CA ALA A 48 -3.95 6.76 8.47
C ALA A 48 -4.33 7.55 7.21
N ILE A 49 -5.45 7.19 6.56
CA ILE A 49 -5.96 7.93 5.38
C ILE A 49 -6.48 9.31 5.79
N GLU A 50 -7.24 9.42 6.88
CA GLU A 50 -7.76 10.70 7.37
C GLU A 50 -6.64 11.64 7.82
N GLU A 51 -5.65 11.11 8.52
CA GLU A 51 -4.46 11.89 8.94
C GLU A 51 -3.62 12.38 7.75
N SER A 52 -3.72 11.71 6.59
CA SER A 52 -2.98 12.09 5.38
C SER A 52 -3.32 13.49 4.88
N ARG A 53 -4.48 14.04 5.28
CA ARG A 53 -5.04 15.31 4.75
C ARG A 53 -4.97 15.38 3.23
N LEU A 54 -5.18 14.23 2.58
CA LEU A 54 -5.16 14.13 1.14
C LEU A 54 -6.29 15.00 0.58
N GLU A 55 -5.92 16.12 -0.04
CA GLU A 55 -6.86 17.04 -0.69
C GLU A 55 -6.98 16.69 -2.17
N SER A 56 -8.19 16.74 -2.68
CA SER A 56 -8.48 16.51 -4.09
C SER A 56 -9.83 17.14 -4.44
N ASP A 57 -9.90 17.85 -5.56
CA ASP A 57 -11.13 18.44 -6.08
C ASP A 57 -12.14 17.38 -6.57
N GLN A 58 -11.69 16.16 -6.76
CA GLN A 58 -12.50 15.01 -7.16
C GLN A 58 -12.34 13.89 -6.13
N SER A 59 -13.25 12.91 -6.19
CA SER A 59 -13.08 11.70 -5.38
C SER A 59 -11.74 10.99 -5.68
N VAL A 60 -11.07 10.56 -4.62
CA VAL A 60 -9.81 9.82 -4.70
C VAL A 60 -10.07 8.36 -5.05
N LEU A 61 -9.41 7.84 -6.06
CA LEU A 61 -9.53 6.44 -6.45
C LEU A 61 -8.74 5.54 -5.49
N VAL A 62 -9.42 4.68 -4.77
CA VAL A 62 -8.79 3.69 -3.88
C VAL A 62 -8.54 2.41 -4.66
N VAL A 63 -7.27 2.10 -4.89
CA VAL A 63 -6.82 0.99 -5.73
C VAL A 63 -6.05 -0.02 -4.89
N PRO A 64 -6.66 -1.15 -4.52
CA PRO A 64 -5.94 -2.21 -3.81
C PRO A 64 -4.93 -2.91 -4.72
N VAL A 65 -3.75 -3.21 -4.19
CA VAL A 65 -2.73 -3.99 -4.90
C VAL A 65 -3.27 -5.38 -5.24
N PRO A 66 -3.30 -5.77 -6.54
CA PRO A 66 -3.87 -7.05 -6.94
C PRO A 66 -2.92 -8.21 -6.69
N LEU A 67 -3.50 -9.36 -6.38
CA LEU A 67 -2.82 -10.64 -6.41
C LEU A 67 -2.78 -11.19 -7.85
N HIS A 68 -1.75 -12.00 -8.14
CA HIS A 68 -1.78 -12.84 -9.34
C HIS A 68 -2.89 -13.91 -9.23
N ARG A 69 -3.49 -14.28 -10.36
CA ARG A 69 -4.63 -15.23 -10.43
C ARG A 69 -4.38 -16.54 -9.66
N ALA A 70 -3.17 -17.11 -9.78
CA ALA A 70 -2.82 -18.35 -9.09
C ALA A 70 -2.90 -18.15 -7.55
N LYS A 71 -2.33 -17.04 -7.05
CA LYS A 71 -2.35 -16.74 -5.62
C LYS A 71 -3.73 -16.36 -5.11
N LEU A 72 -4.53 -15.69 -5.94
CA LEU A 72 -5.93 -15.40 -5.63
C LEU A 72 -6.76 -16.68 -5.51
N ARG A 73 -6.58 -17.64 -6.44
CA ARG A 73 -7.25 -18.95 -6.35
C ARG A 73 -6.83 -19.72 -5.09
N GLN A 74 -5.54 -19.73 -4.77
CA GLN A 74 -5.02 -20.40 -3.56
C GLN A 74 -5.57 -19.78 -2.28
N ARG A 75 -5.65 -18.45 -2.19
CA ARG A 75 -6.06 -17.71 -0.98
C ARG A 75 -7.57 -17.51 -0.90
N GLY A 76 -8.28 -17.54 -2.03
CA GLY A 76 -9.73 -17.31 -2.11
C GLY A 76 -10.16 -15.85 -2.02
N PHE A 77 -9.23 -14.91 -1.74
CA PHE A 77 -9.49 -13.47 -1.66
C PHE A 77 -8.20 -12.64 -1.82
N ASN A 78 -8.37 -11.35 -2.10
CA ASN A 78 -7.30 -10.36 -2.07
C ASN A 78 -7.34 -9.60 -0.73
N GLN A 79 -6.29 -9.75 0.08
CA GLN A 79 -6.22 -9.10 1.40
C GLN A 79 -6.27 -7.57 1.30
N SER A 80 -5.54 -6.97 0.35
CA SER A 80 -5.51 -5.52 0.17
C SER A 80 -6.89 -4.97 -0.23
N GLU A 81 -7.68 -5.76 -0.98
CA GLU A 81 -9.07 -5.42 -1.32
C GLU A 81 -9.98 -5.50 -0.09
N LEU A 82 -9.90 -6.57 0.71
CA LEU A 82 -10.71 -6.70 1.92
C LEU A 82 -10.44 -5.56 2.91
N ILE A 83 -9.16 -5.20 3.09
CA ILE A 83 -8.74 -4.08 3.93
C ILE A 83 -9.29 -2.76 3.38
N ALA A 84 -9.13 -2.50 2.08
CA ALA A 84 -9.64 -1.27 1.45
C ALA A 84 -11.16 -1.14 1.58
N ARG A 85 -11.91 -2.22 1.32
CA ARG A 85 -13.37 -2.26 1.50
C ARG A 85 -13.78 -1.98 2.95
N SER A 86 -13.02 -2.50 3.90
CA SER A 86 -13.28 -2.25 5.31
C SER A 86 -12.94 -0.80 5.71
N ALA A 87 -11.81 -0.25 5.24
CA ALA A 87 -11.43 1.14 5.51
C ALA A 87 -12.49 2.13 5.00
N LEU A 88 -13.03 1.90 3.79
CA LEU A 88 -14.04 2.77 3.19
C LEU A 88 -15.35 2.84 3.97
N LYS A 89 -15.65 1.89 4.85
CA LYS A 89 -16.82 1.97 5.75
C LYS A 89 -16.66 3.06 6.83
N HIS A 90 -15.44 3.48 7.09
CA HIS A 90 -15.08 4.49 8.09
C HIS A 90 -14.75 5.86 7.47
N LEU A 91 -14.71 5.95 6.14
CA LEU A 91 -14.36 7.15 5.39
C LEU A 91 -15.57 7.73 4.67
N SER A 92 -15.50 9.02 4.33
CA SER A 92 -16.54 9.68 3.56
C SER A 92 -16.72 9.06 2.16
N PRO A 93 -17.90 8.54 1.81
CA PRO A 93 -18.15 7.92 0.52
C PRO A 93 -18.07 8.93 -0.65
N TYR A 94 -18.17 10.22 -0.39
CA TYR A 94 -18.06 11.28 -1.40
C TYR A 94 -16.60 11.60 -1.74
N ARG A 95 -15.65 11.24 -0.84
CA ARG A 95 -14.22 11.55 -1.02
C ARG A 95 -13.45 10.38 -1.62
N PHE A 96 -13.90 9.15 -1.43
CA PHE A 96 -13.16 7.95 -1.80
C PHE A 96 -14.01 6.99 -2.61
N GLU A 97 -13.46 6.51 -3.73
CA GLU A 97 -14.12 5.60 -4.66
C GLU A 97 -13.26 4.34 -4.83
N LEU A 98 -13.83 3.16 -4.55
CA LEU A 98 -13.11 1.90 -4.67
C LEU A 98 -13.02 1.45 -6.13
N HIS A 99 -11.80 1.27 -6.63
CA HIS A 99 -11.51 0.79 -7.98
C HIS A 99 -10.83 -0.58 -7.95
N VAL A 100 -11.63 -1.64 -8.01
CA VAL A 100 -11.15 -3.03 -8.12
C VAL A 100 -11.08 -3.44 -9.59
N GLY A 101 -10.00 -4.16 -9.95
CA GLY A 101 -9.85 -4.74 -11.28
C GLY A 101 -9.26 -3.83 -12.36
N ASN A 102 -9.16 -2.52 -12.12
CA ASN A 102 -8.52 -1.60 -13.04
C ASN A 102 -6.98 -1.72 -13.04
N LEU A 103 -6.39 -1.98 -11.89
CA LEU A 103 -5.01 -2.43 -11.77
C LEU A 103 -4.98 -3.96 -11.76
N ARG A 104 -4.23 -4.61 -12.64
CA ARG A 104 -4.12 -6.07 -12.71
C ARG A 104 -2.68 -6.53 -12.62
N ARG A 105 -2.47 -7.66 -11.95
CA ARG A 105 -1.19 -8.38 -11.96
C ARG A 105 -1.23 -9.45 -13.03
N VAL A 106 -0.52 -9.21 -14.13
CA VAL A 106 -0.57 -10.02 -15.36
C VAL A 106 0.49 -11.11 -15.41
N ARG A 107 1.54 -10.99 -14.57
CA ARG A 107 2.62 -11.97 -14.50
C ARG A 107 2.75 -12.51 -13.07
N ALA A 108 2.89 -13.85 -12.96
CA ALA A 108 3.32 -14.47 -11.71
C ALA A 108 4.74 -14.01 -11.39
N THR A 109 5.00 -13.79 -10.12
CA THR A 109 6.33 -13.46 -9.63
C THR A 109 6.66 -14.39 -8.47
N ASP A 110 7.93 -14.76 -8.35
CA ASP A 110 8.40 -15.60 -7.27
C ASP A 110 8.19 -14.94 -5.90
N SER A 111 8.25 -15.73 -4.84
CA SER A 111 8.23 -15.20 -3.49
C SER A 111 9.36 -14.18 -3.33
N GLN A 112 9.06 -13.02 -2.77
CA GLN A 112 10.06 -11.98 -2.52
C GLN A 112 10.94 -12.28 -1.30
N THR A 113 10.64 -13.37 -0.58
CA THR A 113 11.42 -13.82 0.58
C THR A 113 12.82 -14.27 0.12
N GLY A 114 13.85 -13.76 0.77
CA GLY A 114 15.25 -14.09 0.42
C GLY A 114 15.84 -13.33 -0.77
N LEU A 115 15.04 -12.61 -1.57
CA LEU A 115 15.54 -11.82 -2.69
C LEU A 115 16.20 -10.51 -2.23
N THR A 116 17.30 -10.13 -2.88
CA THR A 116 17.92 -8.80 -2.74
C THR A 116 16.99 -7.70 -3.29
N ARG A 117 17.27 -6.43 -2.99
CA ARG A 117 16.51 -5.29 -3.53
C ARG A 117 16.50 -5.26 -5.07
N HIS A 118 17.62 -5.59 -5.71
CA HIS A 118 17.72 -5.65 -7.17
C HIS A 118 16.84 -6.75 -7.73
N GLN A 119 16.98 -7.97 -7.23
CA GLN A 119 16.16 -9.11 -7.63
C GLN A 119 14.67 -8.87 -7.43
N ARG A 120 14.26 -8.20 -6.33
CA ARG A 120 12.84 -7.83 -6.11
C ARG A 120 12.33 -6.86 -7.18
N ARG A 121 13.16 -5.91 -7.65
CA ARG A 121 12.78 -5.00 -8.74
C ARG A 121 12.56 -5.74 -10.05
N GLU A 122 13.51 -6.57 -10.44
CA GLU A 122 13.40 -7.38 -11.67
C GLU A 122 12.22 -8.36 -11.59
N ASN A 123 12.00 -8.96 -10.43
CA ASN A 123 10.89 -9.88 -10.20
C ASN A 123 9.51 -9.24 -10.40
N VAL A 124 9.31 -7.96 -10.07
CA VAL A 124 8.01 -7.29 -10.24
C VAL A 124 7.90 -6.39 -11.47
N ARG A 125 9.00 -6.14 -12.17
CA ARG A 125 9.03 -5.29 -13.36
C ARG A 125 8.09 -5.83 -14.44
N GLY A 126 7.16 -4.99 -14.93
CA GLY A 126 6.17 -5.39 -15.93
C GLY A 126 5.13 -6.40 -15.43
N ALA A 127 5.05 -6.65 -14.11
CA ALA A 127 4.05 -7.56 -13.56
C ALA A 127 2.65 -6.96 -13.43
N PHE A 128 2.51 -5.64 -13.60
CA PHE A 128 1.25 -4.93 -13.44
C PHE A 128 0.87 -4.16 -14.70
N THR A 129 -0.44 -4.01 -14.93
CA THR A 129 -1.03 -3.20 -15.98
C THR A 129 -2.30 -2.51 -15.52
N VAL A 130 -2.61 -1.36 -16.11
CA VAL A 130 -3.89 -0.66 -15.95
C VAL A 130 -4.76 -1.03 -17.15
N THR A 131 -6.00 -1.48 -16.91
CA THR A 131 -6.92 -1.96 -17.96
C THR A 131 -7.82 -0.87 -18.53
N ALA A 132 -8.08 0.19 -17.77
CA ALA A 132 -8.88 1.35 -18.15
C ALA A 132 -8.14 2.63 -17.76
N PRO A 133 -7.11 3.07 -18.55
CA PRO A 133 -6.28 4.21 -18.22
C PRO A 133 -7.08 5.52 -18.17
N GLU A 134 -8.15 5.64 -18.96
CA GLU A 134 -9.04 6.81 -18.96
C GLU A 134 -9.64 7.09 -17.58
N ARG A 135 -9.86 6.07 -16.75
CA ARG A 135 -10.38 6.22 -15.39
C ARG A 135 -9.34 6.75 -14.40
N MET A 136 -8.05 6.65 -14.73
CA MET A 136 -6.95 7.15 -13.90
C MET A 136 -6.53 8.57 -14.27
N LYS A 137 -6.91 9.01 -15.49
CA LYS A 137 -6.45 10.28 -16.05
C LYS A 137 -6.92 11.47 -15.20
N ARG A 138 -5.96 12.31 -14.79
CA ARG A 138 -6.18 13.50 -13.94
C ARG A 138 -6.80 13.21 -12.57
N ARG A 139 -6.67 11.98 -12.07
CA ARG A 139 -7.21 11.58 -10.77
C ARG A 139 -6.09 11.44 -9.73
N SER A 140 -6.44 11.73 -8.49
CA SER A 140 -5.65 11.32 -7.32
C SER A 140 -5.94 9.86 -7.01
N VAL A 141 -4.88 9.07 -6.79
CA VAL A 141 -4.97 7.63 -6.57
C VAL A 141 -4.33 7.25 -5.24
N LEU A 142 -5.06 6.50 -4.44
CA LEU A 142 -4.62 5.90 -3.19
C LEU A 142 -4.37 4.40 -3.41
N ILE A 143 -3.12 3.98 -3.43
CA ILE A 143 -2.76 2.56 -3.55
C ILE A 143 -2.77 1.95 -2.15
N VAL A 144 -3.56 0.89 -1.96
CA VAL A 144 -3.68 0.16 -0.69
C VAL A 144 -2.97 -1.19 -0.76
N ASP A 145 -2.10 -1.45 0.22
CA ASP A 145 -1.52 -2.77 0.48
C ASP A 145 -1.46 -3.03 2.00
N ASP A 146 -1.17 -4.26 2.41
CA ASP A 146 -1.12 -4.61 3.83
C ASP A 146 0.22 -4.20 4.48
N VAL A 147 1.36 -4.45 3.82
CA VAL A 147 2.68 -4.20 4.41
C VAL A 147 3.64 -3.51 3.43
N TYR A 148 4.17 -2.38 3.85
CA TYR A 148 5.30 -1.74 3.17
C TYR A 148 6.61 -2.37 3.63
N THR A 149 7.26 -3.16 2.78
CA THR A 149 8.59 -3.72 3.04
C THR A 149 9.68 -2.88 2.38
N THR A 150 9.98 -3.16 1.11
CA THR A 150 10.94 -2.40 0.30
C THR A 150 10.27 -1.38 -0.62
N GLY A 151 8.95 -1.39 -0.67
CA GLY A 151 8.16 -0.56 -1.59
C GLY A 151 8.24 -0.97 -3.06
N THR A 152 8.92 -2.06 -3.40
CA THR A 152 9.18 -2.44 -4.80
C THR A 152 7.88 -2.72 -5.57
N THR A 153 6.96 -3.47 -4.98
CA THR A 153 5.63 -3.75 -5.57
C THR A 153 4.83 -2.47 -5.74
N LEU A 154 4.76 -1.66 -4.69
CA LEU A 154 4.04 -0.39 -4.68
C LEU A 154 4.60 0.61 -5.70
N ASN A 155 5.92 0.65 -5.84
CA ASN A 155 6.58 1.50 -6.84
C ASN A 155 6.26 1.06 -8.28
N GLU A 156 6.16 -0.25 -8.56
CA GLU A 156 5.78 -0.73 -9.89
C GLU A 156 4.28 -0.48 -10.17
N CYS A 157 3.40 -0.64 -9.16
CA CYS A 157 1.99 -0.24 -9.27
C CYS A 157 1.87 1.26 -9.56
N ALA A 158 2.59 2.10 -8.80
CA ALA A 158 2.61 3.55 -9.01
C ALA A 158 3.14 3.93 -10.41
N ARG A 159 4.15 3.23 -10.91
CA ARG A 159 4.70 3.46 -12.25
C ARG A 159 3.62 3.29 -13.34
N VAL A 160 2.86 2.22 -13.32
CA VAL A 160 1.81 1.98 -14.34
C VAL A 160 0.60 2.90 -14.17
N ILE A 161 0.24 3.25 -12.93
CA ILE A 161 -0.83 4.20 -12.62
C ILE A 161 -0.43 5.62 -13.06
N ARG A 162 0.82 6.03 -12.83
CA ARG A 162 1.34 7.33 -13.31
C ARG A 162 1.35 7.39 -14.84
N ALA A 163 1.76 6.31 -15.51
CA ALA A 163 1.72 6.20 -16.96
C ALA A 163 0.28 6.25 -17.52
N ALA A 164 -0.71 5.84 -16.75
CA ALA A 164 -2.13 5.98 -17.08
C ALA A 164 -2.69 7.40 -16.85
N GLY A 165 -1.86 8.36 -16.40
CA GLY A 165 -2.20 9.77 -16.30
C GLY A 165 -2.69 10.24 -14.94
N ALA A 166 -2.51 9.47 -13.86
CA ALA A 166 -2.78 9.92 -12.50
C ALA A 166 -1.88 11.11 -12.12
N THR A 167 -2.48 12.13 -11.49
CA THR A 167 -1.79 13.37 -11.10
C THR A 167 -1.13 13.26 -9.74
N GLN A 168 -1.77 12.55 -8.81
CA GLN A 168 -1.23 12.31 -7.48
C GLN A 168 -1.34 10.83 -7.15
N ILE A 169 -0.31 10.25 -6.55
CA ILE A 169 -0.28 8.85 -6.14
C ILE A 169 0.21 8.76 -4.70
N VAL A 170 -0.66 8.32 -3.83
CA VAL A 170 -0.37 8.08 -2.42
C VAL A 170 -0.40 6.58 -2.16
N VAL A 171 0.52 6.10 -1.37
CA VAL A 171 0.55 4.71 -0.91
C VAL A 171 0.12 4.68 0.56
N VAL A 172 -0.80 3.79 0.91
CA VAL A 172 -1.20 3.57 2.30
C VAL A 172 -1.14 2.08 2.62
N THR A 173 -0.55 1.76 3.77
CA THR A 173 -0.42 0.38 4.27
C THR A 173 -0.73 0.32 5.76
N ASP A 174 -1.18 -0.84 6.23
CA ASP A 174 -1.38 -1.06 7.66
C ASP A 174 -0.05 -1.04 8.42
N ALA A 175 0.98 -1.62 7.82
CA ALA A 175 2.26 -1.77 8.51
C ALA A 175 3.46 -1.45 7.62
N ARG A 176 4.55 -0.99 8.25
CA ARG A 176 5.84 -0.76 7.60
C ARG A 176 6.97 -1.49 8.32
N VAL A 177 7.81 -2.17 7.54
CA VAL A 177 9.05 -2.76 8.06
C VAL A 177 10.12 -1.66 8.10
N TYR A 178 10.55 -1.30 9.30
CA TYR A 178 11.67 -0.38 9.51
C TYR A 178 13.00 -1.15 9.53
N LEU A 179 14.01 -0.61 8.87
CA LEU A 179 15.38 -1.10 9.03
C LEU A 179 15.90 -0.73 10.44
N PRO A 180 16.83 -1.52 11.03
CA PRO A 180 17.26 -1.34 12.42
C PRO A 180 17.70 0.10 12.78
N ALA A 181 18.37 0.80 11.85
CA ALA A 181 18.81 2.18 12.07
C ALA A 181 17.65 3.20 12.18
N ALA A 182 16.50 2.93 11.55
CA ALA A 182 15.32 3.79 11.63
C ALA A 182 14.49 3.54 12.90
N LYS A 183 14.61 2.35 13.50
CA LYS A 183 13.92 2.01 14.76
C LYS A 183 14.41 2.84 15.95
N LEU A 184 15.70 3.23 15.97
CA LEU A 184 16.27 4.01 17.05
C LEU A 184 15.73 5.45 17.11
N VAL A 185 15.46 6.06 15.98
CA VAL A 185 14.95 7.44 15.92
C VAL A 185 13.46 7.49 16.25
N LEU A 186 12.70 6.46 15.87
CA LEU A 186 11.25 6.42 16.12
C LEU A 186 10.88 6.02 17.55
N GLY A 187 11.69 5.16 18.19
CA GLY A 187 11.46 4.74 19.58
C GLY A 187 11.50 5.89 20.60
N ALA A 188 12.20 6.96 20.26
CA ALA A 188 12.25 8.18 21.09
C ALA A 188 11.03 9.09 20.87
N ALA A 189 10.40 9.05 19.68
CA ALA A 189 9.25 9.89 19.36
C ALA A 189 7.89 9.25 19.77
N LEU A 190 7.79 7.91 19.70
CA LEU A 190 6.54 7.19 19.98
C LEU A 190 6.24 7.01 21.48
N ASN A 191 7.23 7.24 22.38
CA ASN A 191 6.99 7.18 23.81
C ASN A 191 6.28 8.43 24.38
N GLN A 192 6.01 9.45 23.57
CA GLN A 192 5.34 10.67 24.03
C GLN A 192 3.91 10.84 23.54
N GLU A 193 3.48 10.16 22.48
CA GLU A 193 2.09 10.28 21.99
C GLU A 193 1.61 8.99 21.32
N GLY A 194 0.49 8.44 21.77
CA GLY A 194 -0.17 7.25 21.22
C GLY A 194 -0.94 7.52 19.92
N SER A 195 -0.38 8.26 18.98
CA SER A 195 -0.99 8.61 17.70
C SER A 195 -0.20 8.06 16.51
N ALA A 196 -0.91 7.80 15.44
CA ALA A 196 -0.38 7.26 14.19
C ALA A 196 0.79 8.09 13.65
N SER A 197 1.91 7.45 13.35
CA SER A 197 3.07 8.15 12.81
C SER A 197 2.92 8.39 11.31
N VAL A 198 2.62 9.62 10.94
CA VAL A 198 2.76 10.12 9.57
C VAL A 198 4.25 10.32 9.30
N LEU A 199 4.90 9.38 8.64
CA LEU A 199 6.22 9.60 8.08
C LEU A 199 6.09 9.89 6.59
N ALA A 200 5.98 11.17 6.27
CA ALA A 200 6.23 11.66 4.93
C ALA A 200 7.69 11.32 4.57
N GLY A 201 7.89 10.35 3.68
CA GLY A 201 9.17 10.12 3.07
C GLY A 201 9.45 11.23 2.06
N ALA A 202 9.84 12.41 2.54
CA ALA A 202 10.39 13.43 1.66
C ALA A 202 11.65 12.87 0.99
N ALA A 203 11.64 12.82 -0.31
CA ALA A 203 12.84 12.68 -1.12
C ALA A 203 13.62 14.00 -0.96
N ALA A 204 14.58 14.03 -0.06
CA ALA A 204 15.54 15.12 0.01
C ALA A 204 16.93 14.56 0.31
N GLY A 205 17.86 14.93 -0.56
CA GLY A 205 19.30 14.78 -0.39
C GLY A 205 19.94 13.53 -0.96
#